data_e4b6a2eb218ab7c07bffbd3c5010d652
#
_entry.id   e4b6a2eb218ab7c07bffbd3c5010d652
#
_cell.length_a   1.000
_cell.length_b   1.000
_cell.length_c   1.000
_cell.angle_alpha   90.00
_cell.angle_beta   90.00
_cell.angle_gamma   90.00
#
_symmetry.space_group_name_H-M   'P 1'
#
loop_
_entity.id
_entity.type
_entity.pdbx_description
1 polymer ?
#
loop_
_entity_poly.entity_id
_entity_poly.type
_entity_poly.pdbx_seq_one_letter_code
_entity_poly.pdbx_strand_id
1 'polypeptide(L)'
;MLNISEIAPNLALGDDGIWISGGKEAVSYPQEGNQACFQIEDSSFWFIHRNACIAASVKNFPPPGNGAIFDIGGGNGFVSLGLTKAGFETVLVEPGLAGASNGKQRGLSTVICATTTDAGFKSSTLDAIGLFDVVEHIDNDLQFLESMRDLLKPRGRMYVTVPAFFALWSREDELAGHFRRYTCDSIGALIERAGLKLEYSTYFFRPLPLPIFLLRSLPHRIGINRESGDEIRDHKPGNRAAAAVLDALLSGEVKNIERRRRMAFGASCLLVATVP
;
A
#
# COMPACT_ATOMS: atom_id res chain seq x y z
N MET A 1 16.29 -18.51 -6.85
CA MET A 1 15.42 -17.78 -7.81
C MET A 1 13.98 -18.18 -7.51
N LEU A 2 13.10 -17.19 -7.34
CA LEU A 2 11.69 -17.42 -7.01
C LEU A 2 10.99 -18.16 -8.17
N ASN A 3 10.31 -19.28 -7.87
CA ASN A 3 9.58 -20.06 -8.86
C ASN A 3 8.07 -19.82 -8.70
N ILE A 4 7.52 -18.91 -9.51
CA ILE A 4 6.11 -18.51 -9.44
C ILE A 4 5.18 -19.71 -9.69
N SER A 5 5.49 -20.56 -10.68
CA SER A 5 4.63 -21.73 -10.99
C SER A 5 4.54 -22.75 -9.85
N GLU A 6 5.54 -22.84 -8.97
CA GLU A 6 5.48 -23.71 -7.81
C GLU A 6 4.60 -23.17 -6.69
N ILE A 7 4.62 -21.86 -6.47
CA ILE A 7 3.89 -21.21 -5.37
C ILE A 7 2.47 -20.77 -5.73
N ALA A 8 2.23 -20.53 -7.05
CA ALA A 8 0.95 -20.09 -7.59
C ALA A 8 0.63 -20.87 -8.88
N PRO A 9 0.19 -22.12 -8.77
CA PRO A 9 0.06 -23.07 -9.90
C PRO A 9 -1.03 -22.71 -10.89
N ASN A 10 -1.96 -21.80 -10.57
CA ASN A 10 -3.03 -21.40 -11.48
C ASN A 10 -2.57 -20.31 -12.48
N LEU A 11 -1.32 -19.87 -12.38
CA LEU A 11 -0.76 -18.83 -13.23
C LEU A 11 -0.05 -19.41 -14.45
N ALA A 12 -0.25 -18.75 -15.58
CA ALA A 12 0.52 -18.95 -16.81
C ALA A 12 1.26 -17.66 -17.17
N LEU A 13 2.48 -17.78 -17.69
CA LEU A 13 3.25 -16.64 -18.18
C LEU A 13 2.77 -16.24 -19.57
N GLY A 14 2.27 -15.01 -19.71
CA GLY A 14 1.89 -14.43 -20.99
C GLY A 14 3.08 -14.00 -21.84
N ASP A 15 2.84 -13.73 -23.12
CA ASP A 15 3.86 -13.28 -24.07
C ASP A 15 4.46 -11.91 -23.71
N ASP A 16 3.70 -11.09 -22.95
CA ASP A 16 4.12 -9.79 -22.41
C ASP A 16 4.98 -9.91 -21.14
N GLY A 17 5.20 -11.12 -20.66
CA GLY A 17 5.96 -11.40 -19.44
C GLY A 17 5.19 -11.10 -18.15
N ILE A 18 3.85 -11.03 -18.22
CA ILE A 18 2.96 -10.93 -17.07
C ILE A 18 2.40 -12.32 -16.76
N TRP A 19 2.39 -12.72 -15.49
CA TRP A 19 1.74 -13.93 -15.02
C TRP A 19 0.23 -13.68 -14.90
N ILE A 20 -0.59 -14.49 -15.55
CA ILE A 20 -2.04 -14.29 -15.63
C ILE A 20 -2.75 -15.55 -15.15
N SER A 21 -3.83 -15.39 -14.36
CA SER A 21 -4.75 -16.48 -14.04
C SER A 21 -5.87 -16.59 -15.06
N GLY A 22 -6.44 -17.79 -15.19
CA GLY A 22 -7.67 -18.00 -15.97
C GLY A 22 -8.95 -17.55 -15.24
N GLY A 23 -8.86 -17.07 -14.00
CA GLY A 23 -9.97 -16.61 -13.17
C GLY A 23 -10.55 -15.27 -13.58
N LYS A 24 -11.76 -14.97 -13.10
CA LYS A 24 -12.51 -13.73 -13.39
C LYS A 24 -13.09 -13.12 -12.12
N GLU A 25 -12.36 -13.07 -11.01
CA GLU A 25 -12.85 -12.35 -9.83
C GLU A 25 -13.02 -10.85 -10.14
N ALA A 26 -14.16 -10.29 -9.72
CA ALA A 26 -14.42 -8.86 -9.88
C ALA A 26 -13.57 -8.06 -8.89
N VAL A 27 -12.85 -7.07 -9.38
CA VAL A 27 -12.03 -6.16 -8.58
C VAL A 27 -12.85 -4.91 -8.26
N SER A 28 -12.84 -4.48 -7.01
CA SER A 28 -13.61 -3.32 -6.54
C SER A 28 -13.03 -1.96 -6.93
N TYR A 29 -11.73 -1.89 -7.30
CA TYR A 29 -11.08 -0.63 -7.65
C TYR A 29 -11.34 -0.23 -9.11
N PRO A 30 -11.78 1.05 -9.38
CA PRO A 30 -12.04 1.51 -10.74
C PRO A 30 -10.77 1.53 -11.60
N GLN A 31 -10.79 0.91 -12.78
CA GLN A 31 -9.65 0.89 -13.71
C GLN A 31 -9.16 2.28 -14.14
N GLU A 32 -10.08 3.25 -14.22
CA GLU A 32 -9.77 4.65 -14.55
C GLU A 32 -8.88 5.32 -13.49
N GLY A 33 -8.99 4.93 -12.22
CA GLY A 33 -8.16 5.42 -11.13
C GLY A 33 -6.67 5.07 -11.31
N ASN A 34 -6.36 3.88 -11.81
CA ASN A 34 -4.97 3.46 -12.06
C ASN A 34 -4.25 4.35 -13.08
N GLN A 35 -4.94 4.73 -14.17
CA GLN A 35 -4.33 5.56 -15.19
C GLN A 35 -4.07 6.99 -14.70
N ALA A 36 -5.00 7.58 -13.93
CA ALA A 36 -4.84 8.92 -13.36
C ALA A 36 -3.67 8.94 -12.34
N CYS A 37 -3.58 7.93 -11.46
CA CYS A 37 -2.48 7.79 -10.51
C CYS A 37 -1.13 7.61 -11.22
N PHE A 38 -1.06 6.80 -12.27
CA PHE A 38 0.19 6.53 -13.00
C PHE A 38 0.88 7.80 -13.51
N GLN A 39 0.10 8.82 -13.91
CA GLN A 39 0.64 10.09 -14.41
C GLN A 39 1.25 10.99 -13.32
N ILE A 40 0.83 10.83 -12.07
CA ILE A 40 1.22 11.73 -10.97
C ILE A 40 2.15 11.08 -9.95
N GLU A 41 2.21 9.75 -9.85
CA GLU A 41 2.97 9.03 -8.83
C GLU A 41 4.44 9.45 -8.77
N ASP A 42 5.08 9.58 -9.92
CA ASP A 42 6.52 9.92 -10.00
C ASP A 42 6.86 11.36 -9.58
N SER A 43 5.88 12.26 -9.56
CA SER A 43 6.07 13.68 -9.25
C SER A 43 5.35 14.16 -7.99
N SER A 44 4.45 13.35 -7.45
CA SER A 44 3.67 13.70 -6.26
C SER A 44 4.47 13.49 -4.97
N PHE A 45 4.53 14.53 -4.14
CA PHE A 45 5.16 14.44 -2.82
C PHE A 45 4.54 13.34 -1.95
N TRP A 46 3.23 13.08 -2.11
CA TRP A 46 2.52 12.04 -1.38
C TRP A 46 3.09 10.65 -1.69
N PHE A 47 3.09 10.26 -2.95
CA PHE A 47 3.57 8.93 -3.36
C PHE A 47 5.06 8.73 -3.09
N ILE A 48 5.87 9.77 -3.33
CA ILE A 48 7.32 9.74 -3.07
C ILE A 48 7.60 9.56 -1.58
N HIS A 49 6.94 10.35 -0.72
CA HIS A 49 7.14 10.26 0.73
C HIS A 49 6.62 8.94 1.30
N ARG A 50 5.41 8.50 0.88
CA ARG A 50 4.86 7.20 1.26
C ARG A 50 5.85 6.07 0.94
N ASN A 51 6.40 6.07 -0.26
CA ASN A 51 7.39 5.09 -0.68
C ASN A 51 8.66 5.13 0.18
N ALA A 52 9.15 6.32 0.53
CA ALA A 52 10.30 6.49 1.40
C ALA A 52 10.04 5.93 2.83
N CYS A 53 8.85 6.19 3.39
CA CYS A 53 8.45 5.65 4.70
C CYS A 53 8.34 4.12 4.69
N ILE A 54 7.72 3.55 3.64
CA ILE A 54 7.61 2.10 3.46
C ILE A 54 9.01 1.48 3.35
N ALA A 55 9.86 2.01 2.47
CA ALA A 55 11.22 1.50 2.29
C ALA A 55 12.07 1.58 3.57
N ALA A 56 11.95 2.66 4.34
CA ALA A 56 12.62 2.81 5.63
C ALA A 56 12.13 1.76 6.65
N SER A 57 10.84 1.47 6.66
CA SER A 57 10.25 0.43 7.50
C SER A 57 10.73 -0.97 7.12
N VAL A 58 10.72 -1.30 5.82
CA VAL A 58 11.19 -2.60 5.32
C VAL A 58 12.68 -2.80 5.58
N LYS A 59 13.52 -1.76 5.45
CA LYS A 59 14.95 -1.82 5.84
C LYS A 59 15.15 -2.14 7.31
N ASN A 60 14.30 -1.61 8.19
CA ASN A 60 14.38 -1.89 9.62
C ASN A 60 13.89 -3.28 10.02
N PHE A 61 12.94 -3.79 9.26
CA PHE A 61 12.30 -5.07 9.46
C PHE A 61 12.29 -5.85 8.13
N PRO A 62 13.45 -6.31 7.62
CA PRO A 62 13.53 -6.95 6.31
C PRO A 62 12.81 -8.30 6.29
N PRO A 63 12.40 -8.78 5.11
CA PRO A 63 11.89 -10.13 4.95
C PRO A 63 12.86 -11.18 5.50
N PRO A 64 12.38 -12.27 6.09
CA PRO A 64 13.24 -13.36 6.53
C PRO A 64 14.10 -13.90 5.38
N GLY A 65 15.40 -14.12 5.63
CA GLY A 65 16.31 -14.66 4.64
C GLY A 65 16.51 -13.80 3.38
N ASN A 66 16.21 -12.51 3.44
CA ASN A 66 16.14 -11.61 2.28
C ASN A 66 15.19 -12.13 1.17
N GLY A 67 14.10 -12.77 1.57
CA GLY A 67 13.08 -13.28 0.65
C GLY A 67 12.31 -12.18 -0.07
N ALA A 68 11.49 -12.57 -1.04
CA ALA A 68 10.71 -11.65 -1.85
C ALA A 68 9.53 -11.03 -1.08
N ILE A 69 9.21 -9.78 -1.42
CA ILE A 69 8.02 -9.05 -0.94
C ILE A 69 6.96 -9.11 -2.03
N PHE A 70 5.82 -9.70 -1.70
CA PHE A 70 4.64 -9.71 -2.56
C PHE A 70 3.78 -8.48 -2.25
N ASP A 71 3.78 -7.52 -3.16
CA ASP A 71 2.99 -6.28 -3.10
C ASP A 71 1.58 -6.57 -3.62
N ILE A 72 0.67 -6.94 -2.72
CA ILE A 72 -0.69 -7.39 -3.03
C ILE A 72 -1.60 -6.17 -3.20
N GLY A 73 -2.27 -6.08 -4.34
CA GLY A 73 -3.05 -4.89 -4.72
C GLY A 73 -2.15 -3.69 -5.00
N GLY A 74 -0.94 -3.93 -5.51
CA GLY A 74 0.09 -2.89 -5.66
C GLY A 74 -0.17 -1.87 -6.78
N GLY A 75 -1.34 -1.90 -7.42
CA GLY A 75 -1.77 -0.94 -8.45
C GLY A 75 -0.75 -0.85 -9.59
N ASN A 76 -0.27 0.37 -9.84
CA ASN A 76 0.73 0.63 -10.90
C ASN A 76 2.17 0.20 -10.55
N GLY A 77 2.39 -0.48 -9.42
CA GLY A 77 3.69 -0.98 -8.99
C GLY A 77 4.66 0.10 -8.50
N PHE A 78 4.16 1.28 -8.10
CA PHE A 78 5.04 2.37 -7.65
C PHE A 78 5.76 2.03 -6.34
N VAL A 79 5.10 1.36 -5.39
CA VAL A 79 5.72 0.86 -4.15
C VAL A 79 6.70 -0.27 -4.46
N SER A 80 6.29 -1.26 -5.25
CA SER A 80 7.18 -2.33 -5.73
C SER A 80 8.46 -1.79 -6.34
N LEU A 81 8.37 -0.78 -7.23
CA LEU A 81 9.53 -0.12 -7.83
C LEU A 81 10.43 0.54 -6.78
N GLY A 82 9.85 1.22 -5.80
CA GLY A 82 10.59 1.86 -4.72
C GLY A 82 11.34 0.85 -3.85
N LEU A 83 10.72 -0.25 -3.52
CA LEU A 83 11.33 -1.36 -2.78
C LEU A 83 12.43 -2.04 -3.61
N THR A 84 12.21 -2.26 -4.91
CA THR A 84 13.25 -2.78 -5.82
C THR A 84 14.47 -1.85 -5.86
N LYS A 85 14.27 -0.53 -6.00
CA LYS A 85 15.35 0.46 -5.93
C LYS A 85 16.05 0.49 -4.57
N ALA A 86 15.37 0.10 -3.50
CA ALA A 86 15.93 -0.02 -2.15
C ALA A 86 16.71 -1.34 -1.93
N GLY A 87 16.75 -2.23 -2.94
CA GLY A 87 17.51 -3.48 -2.93
C GLY A 87 16.74 -4.72 -2.54
N PHE A 88 15.40 -4.66 -2.51
CA PHE A 88 14.54 -5.82 -2.19
C PHE A 88 14.05 -6.50 -3.47
N GLU A 89 13.93 -7.82 -3.45
CA GLU A 89 13.20 -8.57 -4.47
C GLU A 89 11.69 -8.34 -4.26
N THR A 90 10.98 -7.92 -5.32
CA THR A 90 9.54 -7.63 -5.25
C THR A 90 8.77 -8.37 -6.33
N VAL A 91 7.55 -8.76 -5.98
CA VAL A 91 6.56 -9.34 -6.88
C VAL A 91 5.31 -8.47 -6.80
N LEU A 92 4.96 -7.80 -7.89
CA LEU A 92 3.71 -7.07 -7.98
C LEU A 92 2.57 -8.07 -8.20
N VAL A 93 1.54 -8.02 -7.37
CA VAL A 93 0.29 -8.80 -7.52
C VAL A 93 -0.86 -7.82 -7.63
N GLU A 94 -1.33 -7.58 -8.84
CA GLU A 94 -2.37 -6.59 -9.15
C GLU A 94 -3.43 -7.21 -10.05
N PRO A 95 -4.68 -7.35 -9.58
CA PRO A 95 -5.72 -8.00 -10.36
C PRO A 95 -6.19 -7.19 -11.57
N GLY A 96 -5.99 -5.87 -11.55
CA GLY A 96 -6.33 -4.99 -12.67
C GLY A 96 -5.28 -5.04 -13.80
N LEU A 97 -5.67 -5.41 -14.99
CA LEU A 97 -4.75 -5.52 -16.13
C LEU A 97 -4.03 -4.20 -16.42
N ALA A 98 -4.71 -3.05 -16.27
CA ALA A 98 -4.10 -1.73 -16.48
C ALA A 98 -2.97 -1.48 -15.47
N GLY A 99 -3.18 -1.76 -14.18
CA GLY A 99 -2.17 -1.63 -13.15
C GLY A 99 -1.00 -2.58 -13.36
N ALA A 100 -1.27 -3.86 -13.64
CA ALA A 100 -0.25 -4.86 -13.93
C ALA A 100 0.61 -4.47 -15.15
N SER A 101 0.00 -3.98 -16.23
CA SER A 101 0.69 -3.48 -17.43
C SER A 101 1.56 -2.27 -17.12
N ASN A 102 1.06 -1.32 -16.31
CA ASN A 102 1.82 -0.16 -15.84
C ASN A 102 3.03 -0.60 -14.98
N GLY A 103 2.85 -1.59 -14.10
CA GLY A 103 3.93 -2.19 -13.34
C GLY A 103 5.02 -2.80 -14.24
N LYS A 104 4.62 -3.48 -15.31
CA LYS A 104 5.57 -4.01 -16.30
C LYS A 104 6.28 -2.89 -17.04
N GLN A 105 5.56 -1.84 -17.45
CA GLN A 105 6.14 -0.65 -18.09
C GLN A 105 7.15 0.07 -17.16
N ARG A 106 6.97 0.04 -15.84
CA ARG A 106 7.94 0.55 -14.86
C ARG A 106 9.22 -0.30 -14.75
N GLY A 107 9.27 -1.46 -15.43
CA GLY A 107 10.44 -2.34 -15.45
C GLY A 107 10.48 -3.35 -14.28
N LEU A 108 9.35 -3.62 -13.64
CA LEU A 108 9.28 -4.67 -12.62
C LEU A 108 9.52 -6.04 -13.28
N SER A 109 10.38 -6.84 -12.67
CA SER A 109 10.79 -8.15 -13.20
C SER A 109 9.66 -9.16 -13.14
N THR A 110 8.93 -9.18 -12.01
CA THR A 110 7.85 -10.15 -11.76
C THR A 110 6.55 -9.40 -11.48
N VAL A 111 5.58 -9.59 -12.38
CA VAL A 111 4.23 -9.01 -12.29
C VAL A 111 3.20 -10.11 -12.47
N ILE A 112 2.24 -10.16 -11.56
CA ILE A 112 1.13 -11.12 -11.55
C ILE A 112 -0.17 -10.33 -11.69
N CYS A 113 -0.94 -10.62 -12.75
CA CYS A 113 -2.28 -10.08 -12.98
C CYS A 113 -3.33 -11.09 -12.52
N ALA A 114 -3.60 -11.11 -11.23
CA ALA A 114 -4.58 -11.97 -10.58
C ALA A 114 -4.87 -11.50 -9.16
N THR A 115 -6.02 -11.93 -8.61
CA THR A 115 -6.21 -11.93 -7.14
C THR A 115 -5.36 -13.03 -6.52
N THR A 116 -5.16 -12.99 -5.20
CA THR A 116 -4.44 -14.06 -4.50
C THR A 116 -5.16 -15.40 -4.59
N THR A 117 -6.49 -15.37 -4.62
CA THR A 117 -7.35 -16.55 -4.76
C THR A 117 -7.24 -17.15 -6.17
N ASP A 118 -7.39 -16.31 -7.21
CA ASP A 118 -7.30 -16.76 -8.61
C ASP A 118 -5.92 -17.32 -8.96
N ALA A 119 -4.86 -16.70 -8.43
CA ALA A 119 -3.49 -17.17 -8.59
C ALA A 119 -3.26 -18.54 -7.97
N GLY A 120 -4.06 -18.91 -6.96
CA GLY A 120 -3.94 -20.18 -6.25
C GLY A 120 -2.66 -20.24 -5.42
N PHE A 121 -2.26 -19.13 -4.76
CA PHE A 121 -1.09 -19.15 -3.89
C PHE A 121 -1.20 -20.24 -2.83
N LYS A 122 -0.16 -21.04 -2.71
CA LYS A 122 -0.08 -22.09 -1.69
C LYS A 122 0.20 -21.48 -0.32
N SER A 123 -0.44 -22.05 0.71
CA SER A 123 -0.19 -21.66 2.10
C SER A 123 1.28 -21.82 2.49
N SER A 124 1.77 -20.93 3.32
CA SER A 124 3.13 -20.94 3.89
C SER A 124 4.24 -20.93 2.84
N THR A 125 4.07 -20.20 1.74
CA THR A 125 5.07 -20.10 0.67
C THR A 125 5.69 -18.72 0.51
N LEU A 126 5.07 -17.65 1.02
CA LEU A 126 5.52 -16.28 0.85
C LEU A 126 6.41 -15.84 2.02
N ASP A 127 7.54 -15.19 1.72
CA ASP A 127 8.46 -14.67 2.75
C ASP A 127 7.92 -13.39 3.38
N ALA A 128 7.32 -12.51 2.56
CA ALA A 128 6.72 -11.29 3.02
C ALA A 128 5.58 -10.80 2.10
N ILE A 129 4.61 -10.12 2.69
CA ILE A 129 3.47 -9.49 2.00
C ILE A 129 3.45 -8.01 2.34
N GLY A 130 3.26 -7.16 1.32
CA GLY A 130 2.90 -5.76 1.45
C GLY A 130 1.42 -5.55 1.12
N LEU A 131 0.71 -4.85 2.00
CA LEU A 131 -0.67 -4.40 1.85
C LEU A 131 -0.67 -2.87 2.00
N PHE A 132 -0.36 -2.16 0.91
CA PHE A 132 -0.14 -0.73 0.95
C PHE A 132 -1.35 0.04 0.42
N ASP A 133 -2.20 0.49 1.36
CA ASP A 133 -3.51 1.08 1.13
C ASP A 133 -4.44 0.13 0.36
N VAL A 134 -4.65 -1.06 0.95
CA VAL A 134 -5.49 -2.15 0.43
C VAL A 134 -6.60 -2.53 1.41
N VAL A 135 -6.29 -2.63 2.71
CA VAL A 135 -7.19 -3.19 3.72
C VAL A 135 -8.46 -2.37 3.88
N GLU A 136 -8.41 -1.05 3.66
CA GLU A 136 -9.54 -0.14 3.68
C GLU A 136 -10.59 -0.40 2.59
N HIS A 137 -10.18 -1.08 1.50
CA HIS A 137 -11.06 -1.47 0.39
C HIS A 137 -11.74 -2.82 0.61
N ILE A 138 -11.45 -3.50 1.71
CA ILE A 138 -11.95 -4.84 2.00
C ILE A 138 -13.04 -4.76 3.08
N ASP A 139 -14.24 -5.22 2.76
CA ASP A 139 -15.37 -5.20 3.70
C ASP A 139 -15.12 -6.13 4.89
N ASN A 140 -14.74 -7.38 4.66
CA ASN A 140 -14.33 -8.33 5.71
C ASN A 140 -12.81 -8.34 5.89
N ASP A 141 -12.30 -7.26 6.50
CA ASP A 141 -10.87 -7.02 6.69
C ASP A 141 -10.17 -8.09 7.55
N LEU A 142 -10.84 -8.63 8.57
CA LEU A 142 -10.29 -9.69 9.40
C LEU A 142 -10.03 -10.97 8.59
N GLN A 143 -11.03 -11.46 7.87
CA GLN A 143 -10.91 -12.67 7.06
C GLN A 143 -9.86 -12.51 5.96
N PHE A 144 -9.76 -11.31 5.38
CA PHE A 144 -8.71 -11.00 4.41
C PHE A 144 -7.32 -11.08 5.03
N LEU A 145 -7.09 -10.45 6.19
CA LEU A 145 -5.81 -10.53 6.90
C LEU A 145 -5.46 -11.95 7.32
N GLU A 146 -6.44 -12.76 7.75
CA GLU A 146 -6.25 -14.19 8.05
C GLU A 146 -5.80 -14.95 6.80
N SER A 147 -6.44 -14.72 5.65
CA SER A 147 -6.05 -15.36 4.38
C SER A 147 -4.64 -14.95 3.95
N MET A 148 -4.27 -13.69 4.11
CA MET A 148 -2.89 -13.21 3.82
C MET A 148 -1.86 -13.81 4.79
N ARG A 149 -2.19 -13.95 6.08
CA ARG A 149 -1.33 -14.65 7.05
C ARG A 149 -1.08 -16.08 6.63
N ASP A 150 -2.11 -16.81 6.17
CA ASP A 150 -2.00 -18.23 5.79
C ASP A 150 -1.06 -18.46 4.59
N LEU A 151 -0.84 -17.44 3.75
CA LEU A 151 0.13 -17.48 2.66
C LEU A 151 1.57 -17.32 3.15
N LEU A 152 1.78 -16.66 4.30
CA LEU A 152 3.09 -16.36 4.84
C LEU A 152 3.75 -17.64 5.42
N LYS A 153 5.04 -17.79 5.19
CA LYS A 153 5.88 -18.77 5.88
C LYS A 153 5.91 -18.51 7.40
N PRO A 154 6.24 -19.52 8.23
CA PRO A 154 6.60 -19.26 9.62
C PRO A 154 7.64 -18.13 9.70
N ARG A 155 7.45 -17.16 10.59
CA ARG A 155 8.25 -15.93 10.73
C ARG A 155 8.18 -14.98 9.53
N GLY A 156 7.33 -15.25 8.53
CA GLY A 156 7.06 -14.34 7.41
C GLY A 156 6.51 -13.00 7.90
N ARG A 157 6.72 -11.93 7.12
CA ARG A 157 6.35 -10.57 7.52
C ARG A 157 5.21 -10.01 6.69
N MET A 158 4.40 -9.20 7.37
CA MET A 158 3.35 -8.41 6.75
C MET A 158 3.64 -6.91 7.00
N TYR A 159 3.65 -6.12 5.93
CA TYR A 159 3.76 -4.66 5.97
C TYR A 159 2.43 -4.08 5.55
N VAL A 160 1.89 -3.15 6.35
CA VAL A 160 0.57 -2.58 6.10
C VAL A 160 0.65 -1.07 6.16
N THR A 161 0.09 -0.37 5.15
CA THR A 161 -0.31 1.03 5.29
C THR A 161 -1.81 1.16 5.09
N VAL A 162 -2.44 2.05 5.84
CA VAL A 162 -3.87 2.38 5.73
C VAL A 162 -4.09 3.85 6.05
N PRO A 163 -5.14 4.50 5.51
CA PRO A 163 -5.52 5.86 5.87
C PRO A 163 -5.93 5.94 7.34
N ALA A 164 -5.43 7.01 8.00
CA ALA A 164 -5.67 7.21 9.42
C ALA A 164 -6.90 8.06 9.70
N PHE A 165 -7.52 7.82 10.88
CA PHE A 165 -8.58 8.57 11.51
C PHE A 165 -9.86 8.80 10.68
N PHE A 166 -10.96 8.23 11.13
CA PHE A 166 -12.28 8.48 10.55
C PHE A 166 -12.65 9.98 10.54
N ALA A 167 -12.08 10.76 11.44
CA ALA A 167 -12.24 12.22 11.44
C ALA A 167 -11.76 12.88 10.12
N LEU A 168 -10.86 12.24 9.39
CA LEU A 168 -10.35 12.70 8.09
C LEU A 168 -11.13 12.15 6.88
N TRP A 169 -12.24 11.43 7.12
CA TRP A 169 -13.11 10.93 6.06
C TRP A 169 -13.61 12.07 5.17
N SER A 170 -13.59 11.83 3.87
CA SER A 170 -13.94 12.83 2.86
C SER A 170 -14.52 12.17 1.61
N ARG A 171 -14.89 12.95 0.62
CA ARG A 171 -15.40 12.47 -0.66
C ARG A 171 -14.38 11.58 -1.38
N GLU A 172 -13.10 11.85 -1.21
CA GLU A 172 -12.01 11.05 -1.80
C GLU A 172 -12.06 9.60 -1.32
N ASP A 173 -12.41 9.35 -0.05
CA ASP A 173 -12.60 7.99 0.48
C ASP A 173 -13.78 7.28 -0.20
N GLU A 174 -14.88 8.00 -0.41
CA GLU A 174 -16.06 7.43 -1.09
C GLU A 174 -15.77 7.11 -2.56
N LEU A 175 -15.08 8.01 -3.26
CA LEU A 175 -14.70 7.81 -4.66
C LEU A 175 -13.69 6.68 -4.83
N ALA A 176 -12.78 6.51 -3.86
CA ALA A 176 -11.83 5.40 -3.83
C ALA A 176 -12.49 4.07 -3.42
N GLY A 177 -13.74 4.08 -2.93
CA GLY A 177 -14.44 2.89 -2.47
C GLY A 177 -13.93 2.36 -1.13
N HIS A 178 -13.45 3.24 -0.25
CA HIS A 178 -13.06 2.86 1.11
C HIS A 178 -14.28 2.47 1.94
N PHE A 179 -14.14 1.41 2.74
CA PHE A 179 -15.13 1.07 3.76
C PHE A 179 -14.86 1.82 5.07
N ARG A 180 -13.58 2.11 5.38
CA ARG A 180 -13.18 2.67 6.68
C ARG A 180 -11.79 3.31 6.67
N ARG A 181 -11.51 4.03 7.75
CA ARG A 181 -10.17 4.51 8.14
C ARG A 181 -9.82 3.96 9.52
N TYR A 182 -8.56 3.87 9.82
CA TYR A 182 -8.07 3.20 11.02
C TYR A 182 -7.32 4.15 11.98
N THR A 183 -7.03 3.66 13.18
CA THR A 183 -5.95 4.14 14.03
C THR A 183 -4.87 3.06 14.08
N CYS A 184 -3.63 3.40 14.47
CA CYS A 184 -2.60 2.38 14.66
C CYS A 184 -3.05 1.29 15.65
N ASP A 185 -3.82 1.66 16.68
CA ASP A 185 -4.34 0.71 17.66
C ASP A 185 -5.42 -0.20 17.06
N SER A 186 -6.37 0.36 16.28
CA SER A 186 -7.46 -0.44 15.70
C SER A 186 -6.97 -1.44 14.66
N ILE A 187 -6.10 -1.02 13.73
CA ILE A 187 -5.52 -1.93 12.74
C ILE A 187 -4.52 -2.89 13.38
N GLY A 188 -3.77 -2.46 14.40
CA GLY A 188 -2.88 -3.32 15.18
C GLY A 188 -3.64 -4.45 15.87
N ALA A 189 -4.74 -4.13 16.57
CA ALA A 189 -5.60 -5.13 17.19
C ALA A 189 -6.23 -6.10 16.16
N LEU A 190 -6.59 -5.58 14.97
CA LEU A 190 -7.11 -6.42 13.89
C LEU A 190 -6.05 -7.41 13.37
N ILE A 191 -4.82 -6.94 13.17
CA ILE A 191 -3.66 -7.77 12.76
C ILE A 191 -3.38 -8.85 13.81
N GLU A 192 -3.43 -8.51 15.10
CA GLU A 192 -3.22 -9.48 16.19
C GLU A 192 -4.38 -10.50 16.25
N ARG A 193 -5.62 -10.08 16.05
CA ARG A 193 -6.77 -10.99 15.92
C ARG A 193 -6.64 -11.94 14.74
N ALA A 194 -6.03 -11.49 13.63
CA ALA A 194 -5.72 -12.35 12.49
C ALA A 194 -4.58 -13.36 12.77
N GLY A 195 -4.02 -13.39 13.98
CA GLY A 195 -2.99 -14.33 14.41
C GLY A 195 -1.56 -13.92 14.08
N LEU A 196 -1.32 -12.66 13.76
CA LEU A 196 0.01 -12.08 13.56
C LEU A 196 0.49 -11.38 14.83
N LYS A 197 1.80 -11.28 15.02
CA LYS A 197 2.41 -10.53 16.10
C LYS A 197 2.86 -9.17 15.59
N LEU A 198 2.35 -8.09 16.19
CA LEU A 198 2.76 -6.73 15.85
C LEU A 198 4.20 -6.45 16.32
N GLU A 199 5.10 -6.10 15.41
CA GLU A 199 6.48 -5.73 15.70
C GLU A 199 6.67 -4.21 15.80
N TYR A 200 5.99 -3.45 14.92
CA TYR A 200 6.12 -2.01 14.85
C TYR A 200 4.82 -1.36 14.36
N SER A 201 4.52 -0.18 14.87
CA SER A 201 3.42 0.66 14.38
C SER A 201 3.78 2.13 14.54
N THR A 202 3.43 2.95 13.57
CA THR A 202 3.61 4.39 13.60
C THR A 202 2.63 5.09 12.67
N TYR A 203 2.34 6.35 12.95
CA TYR A 203 1.72 7.22 11.97
C TYR A 203 2.78 7.86 11.08
N PHE A 204 2.37 8.37 9.92
CA PHE A 204 3.18 9.23 9.05
C PHE A 204 2.28 10.24 8.32
N PHE A 205 2.84 11.19 7.57
CA PHE A 205 2.16 12.37 7.08
C PHE A 205 1.62 13.27 8.20
N ARG A 206 2.44 13.54 9.21
CA ARG A 206 2.09 14.40 10.36
C ARG A 206 1.63 15.81 9.99
N PRO A 207 2.18 16.49 8.96
CA PRO A 207 1.72 17.81 8.57
C PRO A 207 0.31 17.84 7.96
N LEU A 208 -0.21 16.70 7.50
CA LEU A 208 -1.40 16.65 6.64
C LEU A 208 -2.75 16.53 7.35
N PRO A 209 -2.90 15.99 8.59
CA PRO A 209 -4.24 15.83 9.19
C PRO A 209 -5.05 17.12 9.26
N LEU A 210 -4.45 18.23 9.68
CA LEU A 210 -5.15 19.50 9.79
C LEU A 210 -5.57 20.09 8.42
N PRO A 211 -4.68 20.18 7.41
CA PRO A 211 -5.09 20.55 6.05
C PRO A 211 -6.17 19.64 5.46
N ILE A 212 -6.06 18.30 5.59
CA ILE A 212 -7.07 17.36 5.11
C ILE A 212 -8.40 17.63 5.80
N PHE A 213 -8.41 17.76 7.13
CA PHE A 213 -9.63 18.03 7.87
C PHE A 213 -10.31 19.31 7.41
N LEU A 214 -9.57 20.43 7.35
CA LEU A 214 -10.14 21.73 7.01
C LEU A 214 -10.54 21.87 5.54
N LEU A 215 -9.78 21.27 4.63
CA LEU A 215 -9.96 21.47 3.20
C LEU A 215 -10.79 20.37 2.51
N ARG A 216 -10.92 19.20 3.10
CA ARG A 216 -11.64 18.06 2.52
C ARG A 216 -12.76 17.55 3.44
N SER A 217 -12.42 17.15 4.68
CA SER A 217 -13.37 16.48 5.57
C SER A 217 -14.46 17.41 6.08
N LEU A 218 -14.12 18.64 6.49
CA LEU A 218 -15.11 19.61 6.98
C LEU A 218 -16.05 20.09 5.86
N PRO A 219 -15.59 20.49 4.66
CA PRO A 219 -16.47 20.78 3.55
C PRO A 219 -17.40 19.64 3.19
N HIS A 220 -16.89 18.41 3.11
CA HIS A 220 -17.70 17.23 2.85
C HIS A 220 -18.82 17.03 3.87
N ARG A 221 -18.53 17.18 5.18
CA ARG A 221 -19.52 17.03 6.27
C ARG A 221 -20.64 18.06 6.25
N ILE A 222 -20.38 19.26 5.73
CA ILE A 222 -21.37 20.33 5.60
C ILE A 222 -22.02 20.38 4.20
N GLY A 223 -21.81 19.32 3.39
CA GLY A 223 -22.42 19.17 2.07
C GLY A 223 -21.81 20.04 0.96
N ILE A 224 -20.64 20.63 1.17
CA ILE A 224 -19.90 21.34 0.14
C ILE A 224 -19.08 20.34 -0.67
N ASN A 225 -19.57 20.02 -1.88
CA ASN A 225 -18.84 19.16 -2.80
C ASN A 225 -17.84 19.98 -3.61
N ARG A 226 -16.57 19.59 -3.56
CA ARG A 226 -15.54 20.07 -4.50
C ARG A 226 -15.76 19.43 -5.88
N GLU A 227 -15.50 20.19 -6.95
CA GLU A 227 -15.55 19.65 -8.31
C GLU A 227 -14.40 18.65 -8.54
N SER A 228 -14.69 17.61 -9.33
CA SER A 228 -13.70 16.61 -9.76
C SER A 228 -12.64 17.33 -10.62
N GLY A 229 -11.40 17.36 -10.16
CA GLY A 229 -10.29 18.03 -10.88
C GLY A 229 -9.30 18.75 -9.96
N ASP A 230 -9.69 19.05 -8.73
CA ASP A 230 -8.79 19.65 -7.72
C ASP A 230 -7.79 18.63 -7.13
N GLU A 231 -8.01 17.33 -7.33
CA GLU A 231 -7.16 16.24 -6.81
C GLU A 231 -5.70 16.38 -7.29
N ILE A 232 -5.49 16.70 -8.57
CA ILE A 232 -4.14 16.86 -9.14
C ILE A 232 -3.42 18.09 -8.55
N ARG A 233 -4.17 19.13 -8.19
CA ARG A 233 -3.61 20.35 -7.56
C ARG A 233 -3.13 20.13 -6.14
N ASP A 234 -3.81 19.29 -5.39
CA ASP A 234 -3.46 18.97 -4.00
C ASP A 234 -2.14 18.20 -3.87
N HIS A 235 -1.65 17.62 -4.97
CA HIS A 235 -0.37 16.90 -5.03
C HIS A 235 0.85 17.81 -5.31
N LYS A 236 0.64 19.13 -5.51
CA LYS A 236 1.75 20.09 -5.75
C LYS A 236 1.71 21.21 -4.70
N PRO A 237 2.82 21.44 -3.97
CA PRO A 237 2.90 22.56 -3.03
C PRO A 237 2.75 23.92 -3.76
N GLY A 238 1.98 24.83 -3.18
CA GLY A 238 1.59 26.10 -3.82
C GLY A 238 2.72 27.09 -4.06
N ASN A 239 3.86 27.00 -3.33
CA ASN A 239 5.05 27.81 -3.56
C ASN A 239 6.33 27.09 -3.08
N ARG A 240 7.51 27.60 -3.53
CA ARG A 240 8.81 26.98 -3.22
C ARG A 240 9.14 26.93 -1.73
N ALA A 241 8.75 27.94 -0.95
CA ALA A 241 9.04 27.98 0.47
C ALA A 241 8.18 26.94 1.23
N ALA A 242 6.88 26.84 0.93
CA ALA A 242 6.00 25.82 1.49
C ALA A 242 6.46 24.40 1.12
N ALA A 243 6.93 24.21 -0.13
CA ALA A 243 7.51 22.94 -0.57
C ALA A 243 8.73 22.56 0.27
N ALA A 244 9.69 23.47 0.46
CA ALA A 244 10.90 23.20 1.23
C ALA A 244 10.61 22.87 2.71
N VAL A 245 9.64 23.57 3.32
CA VAL A 245 9.21 23.28 4.70
C VAL A 245 8.55 21.90 4.78
N LEU A 246 7.65 21.60 3.84
CA LEU A 246 7.00 20.29 3.79
C LEU A 246 8.03 19.17 3.60
N ASP A 247 8.96 19.32 2.67
CA ASP A 247 10.04 18.34 2.42
C ASP A 247 10.92 18.13 3.65
N ALA A 248 11.25 19.19 4.39
CA ALA A 248 12.01 19.09 5.63
C ALA A 248 11.25 18.30 6.72
N LEU A 249 9.95 18.58 6.89
CA LEU A 249 9.10 17.86 7.85
C LEU A 249 8.96 16.38 7.47
N LEU A 250 8.68 16.10 6.19
CA LEU A 250 8.52 14.74 5.68
C LEU A 250 9.83 13.95 5.76
N SER A 251 10.97 14.57 5.42
CA SER A 251 12.29 13.92 5.59
C SER A 251 12.59 13.59 7.05
N GLY A 252 12.11 14.42 8.01
CA GLY A 252 12.19 14.14 9.44
C GLY A 252 11.42 12.89 9.86
N GLU A 253 10.28 12.61 9.21
CA GLU A 253 9.48 11.39 9.46
C GLU A 253 10.22 10.13 9.01
N VAL A 254 10.80 10.13 7.81
CA VAL A 254 11.60 9.01 7.31
C VAL A 254 12.74 8.69 8.29
N LYS A 255 13.48 9.71 8.76
CA LYS A 255 14.55 9.54 9.77
C LYS A 255 14.03 8.98 11.09
N ASN A 256 12.81 9.34 11.51
CA ASN A 256 12.20 8.75 12.71
C ASN A 256 11.89 7.27 12.50
N ILE A 257 11.33 6.89 11.34
CA ILE A 257 11.07 5.49 11.01
C ILE A 257 12.38 4.70 10.94
N GLU A 258 13.43 5.21 10.28
CA GLU A 258 14.77 4.59 10.25
C GLU A 258 15.34 4.33 11.64
N ARG A 259 15.03 5.19 12.61
CA ARG A 259 15.42 5.05 14.03
C ARG A 259 14.42 4.24 14.85
N ARG A 260 13.42 3.63 14.22
CA ARG A 260 12.31 2.88 14.87
C ARG A 260 11.53 3.71 15.88
N ARG A 261 11.51 5.03 15.72
CA ARG A 261 10.71 5.93 16.58
C ARG A 261 9.27 5.92 16.10
N ARG A 262 8.33 5.91 17.07
CA ARG A 262 6.89 5.99 16.77
C ARG A 262 6.45 7.45 16.76
N MET A 263 5.60 7.80 15.82
CA MET A 263 4.93 9.09 15.73
C MET A 263 3.48 8.91 16.20
N ALA A 264 3.00 9.82 17.06
CA ALA A 264 1.71 9.66 17.74
C ALA A 264 0.50 10.03 16.88
N PHE A 265 0.70 10.70 15.75
CA PHE A 265 -0.37 11.11 14.80
C PHE A 265 0.19 11.30 13.40
N GLY A 266 -0.70 11.25 12.41
CA GLY A 266 -0.41 11.45 10.98
C GLY A 266 -1.64 11.11 10.15
N ALA A 267 -1.61 11.33 8.84
CA ALA A 267 -2.75 11.04 7.97
C ALA A 267 -2.83 9.56 7.54
N SER A 268 -1.77 8.79 7.78
CA SER A 268 -1.70 7.36 7.48
C SER A 268 -1.04 6.59 8.62
N CYS A 269 -1.41 5.32 8.76
CA CYS A 269 -0.77 4.33 9.64
C CYS A 269 0.21 3.49 8.84
N LEU A 270 1.32 3.07 9.47
CA LEU A 270 2.27 2.10 8.94
C LEU A 270 2.55 1.06 10.03
N LEU A 271 2.39 -0.20 9.69
CA LEU A 271 2.55 -1.31 10.62
C LEU A 271 3.44 -2.42 10.01
N VAL A 272 4.14 -3.11 10.89
CA VAL A 272 4.90 -4.31 10.56
C VAL A 272 4.50 -5.41 11.53
N ALA A 273 4.14 -6.56 11.00
CA ALA A 273 3.77 -7.73 11.78
C ALA A 273 4.47 -9.00 11.25
N THR A 274 4.51 -10.03 12.06
CA THR A 274 5.15 -11.31 11.71
C THR A 274 4.27 -12.49 12.12
N VAL A 275 4.35 -13.57 11.36
CA VAL A 275 3.81 -14.86 11.79
C VAL A 275 4.64 -15.34 12.98
N PRO A 276 4.04 -15.71 14.10
CA PRO A 276 4.73 -16.22 15.29
C PRO A 276 5.65 -17.41 15.04
#